data_e465b72b99c5761b9203041d75f79764
#
_entry.id   e465b72b99c5761b9203041d75f79764
#
_cell.length_a   1.000
_cell.length_b   1.000
_cell.length_c   1.000
_cell.angle_alpha   90.00
_cell.angle_beta   90.00
_cell.angle_gamma   90.00
#
_symmetry.space_group_name_H-M   'P 1'
#
loop_
_entity.id
_entity.type
_entity.pdbx_description
1 polymer ?
#
loop_
_entity_poly.entity_id
_entity_poly.type
_entity_poly.pdbx_seq_one_letter_code
_entity_poly.pdbx_strand_id
1 'polypeptide(L)'
;MKRFFKILVLAIAGTLVTTEIFGQVQITTRREKLKDFTSKITKVVLTGDDFMDEALKESVAATWTVSPYEFCSNEEFQSLKGNNNFYFLMIVKGQFRRESEPGIDMLTLVKGGDGADKSINDMFEVVSFPFRPSEDPSGREFVMLPAFLMIIQNHAVELTDTEMKAYSSIGAKNTKKLRIKRIFFWSEDLAPQVDEQTKRSLDVDMIINDNEDEVDEIFSEGTFNTVISYVVAPSEPVNGSICYKMLIGSDNDELYYFKKHKINAKSGKGFLTSDLKAIKSLRK
;
A
#
# COMPACT_ATOMS: atom_id res chain seq x y z
N MET A 1 -5.58 -56.24 12.40
CA MET A 1 -4.71 -55.08 12.52
C MET A 1 -4.01 -54.66 11.20
N LYS A 2 -3.45 -55.56 10.40
CA LYS A 2 -2.70 -55.19 9.15
C LYS A 2 -3.58 -54.57 8.00
N ARG A 3 -4.87 -54.87 7.95
CA ARG A 3 -5.78 -54.29 6.89
C ARG A 3 -6.24 -52.86 7.19
N PHE A 4 -6.40 -52.52 8.46
CA PHE A 4 -6.78 -51.14 8.86
C PHE A 4 -5.62 -50.14 8.65
N PHE A 5 -4.38 -50.61 8.82
CA PHE A 5 -3.22 -49.73 8.60
C PHE A 5 -3.00 -49.39 7.14
N LYS A 6 -3.33 -50.30 6.20
CA LYS A 6 -3.24 -50.01 4.75
C LYS A 6 -4.28 -49.00 4.28
N ILE A 7 -5.50 -48.98 4.86
CA ILE A 7 -6.55 -48.02 4.51
C ILE A 7 -6.21 -46.65 5.07
N LEU A 8 -5.61 -46.56 6.25
CA LEU A 8 -5.19 -45.28 6.86
C LEU A 8 -4.05 -44.64 6.08
N VAL A 9 -3.07 -45.41 5.59
CA VAL A 9 -1.96 -44.91 4.78
C VAL A 9 -2.43 -44.41 3.38
N LEU A 10 -3.44 -45.08 2.80
CA LEU A 10 -4.04 -44.63 1.52
C LEU A 10 -4.86 -43.33 1.70
N ALA A 11 -5.54 -43.14 2.83
CA ALA A 11 -6.29 -41.92 3.14
C ALA A 11 -5.36 -40.70 3.36
N ILE A 12 -4.20 -40.93 4.01
CA ILE A 12 -3.18 -39.87 4.22
C ILE A 12 -2.47 -39.51 2.89
N ALA A 13 -2.21 -40.50 2.02
CA ALA A 13 -1.62 -40.21 0.71
C ALA A 13 -2.58 -39.48 -0.23
N GLY A 14 -3.89 -39.73 -0.11
CA GLY A 14 -4.92 -39.03 -0.90
C GLY A 14 -5.12 -37.56 -0.52
N THR A 15 -4.87 -37.18 0.74
CA THR A 15 -5.01 -35.80 1.21
C THR A 15 -3.81 -34.92 0.91
N LEU A 16 -2.61 -35.49 0.66
CA LEU A 16 -1.41 -34.73 0.32
C LEU A 16 -1.34 -34.30 -1.16
N VAL A 17 -2.04 -35.00 -2.05
CA VAL A 17 -2.03 -34.69 -3.50
C VAL A 17 -2.99 -33.55 -3.87
N THR A 18 -4.03 -33.28 -3.03
CA THR A 18 -5.04 -32.25 -3.34
C THR A 18 -4.58 -30.82 -3.02
N THR A 19 -3.62 -30.63 -2.12
CA THR A 19 -3.19 -29.28 -1.73
C THR A 19 -2.28 -28.60 -2.78
N GLU A 20 -1.46 -29.36 -3.49
CA GLU A 20 -0.58 -28.80 -4.53
C GLU A 20 -1.35 -28.40 -5.81
N ILE A 21 -2.38 -29.19 -6.16
CA ILE A 21 -3.20 -28.90 -7.34
C ILE A 21 -4.05 -27.62 -7.12
N PHE A 22 -4.59 -27.42 -5.91
CA PHE A 22 -5.34 -26.20 -5.59
C PHE A 22 -4.46 -24.96 -5.59
N GLY A 23 -3.25 -25.04 -5.05
CA GLY A 23 -2.30 -23.93 -5.07
C GLY A 23 -1.90 -23.53 -6.50
N GLN A 24 -1.61 -24.48 -7.34
CA GLN A 24 -1.19 -24.24 -8.73
C GLN A 24 -2.32 -23.68 -9.60
N VAL A 25 -3.54 -24.20 -9.45
CA VAL A 25 -4.75 -23.69 -10.10
C VAL A 25 -5.05 -22.25 -9.65
N GLN A 26 -4.89 -21.96 -8.38
CA GLN A 26 -5.14 -20.62 -7.83
C GLN A 26 -4.10 -19.60 -8.34
N ILE A 27 -2.83 -19.97 -8.46
CA ILE A 27 -1.78 -19.11 -9.04
C ILE A 27 -2.13 -18.75 -10.49
N THR A 28 -2.38 -19.73 -11.33
CA THR A 28 -2.74 -19.51 -12.74
C THR A 28 -4.00 -18.65 -12.86
N THR A 29 -5.01 -18.89 -12.02
CA THR A 29 -6.24 -18.11 -12.02
C THR A 29 -6.00 -16.64 -11.68
N ARG A 30 -5.07 -16.32 -10.77
CA ARG A 30 -4.82 -14.93 -10.36
C ARG A 30 -4.21 -14.10 -11.49
N ARG A 31 -3.19 -14.61 -12.16
CA ARG A 31 -2.59 -13.93 -13.33
C ARG A 31 -3.60 -13.78 -14.46
N GLU A 32 -4.35 -14.83 -14.79
CA GLU A 32 -5.38 -14.78 -15.83
C GLU A 32 -6.44 -13.69 -15.53
N LYS A 33 -6.78 -13.47 -14.25
CA LYS A 33 -7.69 -12.40 -13.85
C LYS A 33 -7.12 -10.99 -14.05
N LEU A 34 -5.79 -10.85 -14.05
CA LEU A 34 -5.11 -9.56 -14.16
C LEU A 34 -4.62 -9.21 -15.56
N LYS A 35 -4.44 -10.18 -16.44
CA LYS A 35 -3.80 -9.97 -17.75
C LYS A 35 -4.52 -8.96 -18.66
N ASP A 36 -5.78 -8.67 -18.38
CA ASP A 36 -6.60 -7.72 -19.13
C ASP A 36 -6.62 -6.31 -18.50
N PHE A 37 -5.89 -6.09 -17.40
CA PHE A 37 -5.90 -4.85 -16.64
C PHE A 37 -5.66 -3.61 -17.53
N THR A 38 -4.62 -3.62 -18.35
CA THR A 38 -4.24 -2.46 -19.17
C THR A 38 -5.21 -2.16 -20.32
N SER A 39 -6.04 -3.12 -20.69
CA SER A 39 -7.02 -2.98 -21.77
C SER A 39 -8.44 -2.66 -21.30
N LYS A 40 -8.69 -2.77 -20.01
CA LYS A 40 -10.00 -2.50 -19.39
C LYS A 40 -10.04 -1.13 -18.74
N ILE A 41 -11.25 -0.63 -18.56
CA ILE A 41 -11.47 0.69 -17.95
C ILE A 41 -11.31 0.60 -16.44
N THR A 42 -10.49 1.48 -15.88
CA THR A 42 -10.44 1.73 -14.43
C THR A 42 -11.45 2.82 -14.09
N LYS A 43 -12.49 2.47 -13.35
CA LYS A 43 -13.46 3.40 -12.76
C LYS A 43 -12.86 3.96 -11.47
N VAL A 44 -12.64 5.27 -11.42
CA VAL A 44 -12.20 5.98 -10.23
C VAL A 44 -13.43 6.42 -9.45
N VAL A 45 -13.65 5.79 -8.31
CA VAL A 45 -14.86 6.03 -7.49
C VAL A 45 -14.65 7.28 -6.64
N LEU A 46 -15.51 8.28 -6.86
CA LEU A 46 -15.50 9.53 -6.10
C LEU A 46 -16.05 9.30 -4.68
N THR A 47 -15.51 10.06 -3.74
CA THR A 47 -15.81 9.91 -2.30
C THR A 47 -17.07 10.65 -1.87
N GLY A 48 -17.45 11.70 -2.62
CA GLY A 48 -18.48 12.66 -2.24
C GLY A 48 -17.98 13.82 -1.37
N ASP A 49 -16.67 13.86 -1.10
CA ASP A 49 -15.99 15.01 -0.52
C ASP A 49 -15.39 15.84 -1.65
N ASP A 50 -15.83 17.09 -1.80
CA ASP A 50 -15.48 17.94 -2.94
C ASP A 50 -13.95 18.16 -3.06
N PHE A 51 -13.25 18.34 -1.93
CA PHE A 51 -11.80 18.57 -1.94
C PHE A 51 -11.03 17.32 -2.33
N MET A 52 -11.40 16.18 -1.76
CA MET A 52 -10.77 14.91 -2.09
C MET A 52 -11.08 14.49 -3.53
N ASP A 53 -12.30 14.71 -3.98
CA ASP A 53 -12.72 14.36 -5.34
C ASP A 53 -12.00 15.20 -6.40
N GLU A 54 -11.76 16.49 -6.13
CA GLU A 54 -10.98 17.34 -7.02
C GLU A 54 -9.51 16.93 -7.07
N ALA A 55 -8.89 16.73 -5.90
CA ALA A 55 -7.52 16.24 -5.81
C ALA A 55 -7.35 14.88 -6.51
N LEU A 56 -8.33 13.98 -6.35
CA LEU A 56 -8.31 12.66 -6.99
C LEU A 56 -8.42 12.80 -8.52
N LYS A 57 -9.28 13.67 -9.02
CA LYS A 57 -9.42 13.95 -10.47
C LYS A 57 -8.14 14.53 -11.06
N GLU A 58 -7.56 15.54 -10.43
CA GLU A 58 -6.33 16.17 -10.89
C GLU A 58 -5.16 15.17 -10.87
N SER A 59 -4.99 14.45 -9.77
CA SER A 59 -3.90 13.48 -9.62
C SER A 59 -4.01 12.32 -10.61
N VAL A 60 -5.21 11.76 -10.81
CA VAL A 60 -5.44 10.70 -11.79
C VAL A 60 -5.20 11.20 -13.20
N ALA A 61 -5.69 12.39 -13.55
CA ALA A 61 -5.46 12.97 -14.88
C ALA A 61 -3.97 13.21 -15.18
N ALA A 62 -3.20 13.58 -14.15
CA ALA A 62 -1.77 13.83 -14.28
C ALA A 62 -0.91 12.55 -14.34
N THR A 63 -1.31 11.47 -13.65
CA THR A 63 -0.42 10.32 -13.39
C THR A 63 -0.90 8.99 -13.96
N TRP A 64 -2.21 8.75 -14.08
CA TRP A 64 -2.74 7.45 -14.47
C TRP A 64 -2.64 7.21 -15.98
N THR A 65 -1.76 6.33 -16.39
CA THR A 65 -1.46 6.09 -17.82
C THR A 65 -1.55 4.62 -18.24
N VAL A 66 -1.73 3.70 -17.29
CA VAL A 66 -1.61 2.25 -17.53
C VAL A 66 -2.86 1.58 -18.06
N SER A 67 -4.01 2.26 -17.93
CA SER A 67 -5.30 1.81 -18.48
C SER A 67 -6.19 3.00 -18.80
N PRO A 68 -7.19 2.86 -19.69
CA PRO A 68 -8.25 3.85 -19.79
C PRO A 68 -8.93 4.04 -18.43
N TYR A 69 -9.33 5.29 -18.11
CA TYR A 69 -10.04 5.54 -16.86
C TYR A 69 -11.26 6.44 -17.07
N GLU A 70 -12.19 6.33 -16.14
CA GLU A 70 -13.39 7.18 -16.05
C GLU A 70 -13.73 7.38 -14.57
N PHE A 71 -14.24 8.56 -14.23
CA PHE A 71 -14.76 8.82 -12.89
C PHE A 71 -16.18 8.30 -12.76
N CYS A 72 -16.56 7.84 -11.58
CA CYS A 72 -17.93 7.41 -11.29
C CYS A 72 -18.31 7.73 -9.84
N SER A 73 -19.62 7.87 -9.61
CA SER A 73 -20.15 8.00 -8.26
C SER A 73 -20.18 6.66 -7.52
N ASN A 74 -20.43 6.70 -6.21
CA ASN A 74 -20.61 5.46 -5.45
C ASN A 74 -21.87 4.69 -5.92
N GLU A 75 -22.94 5.36 -6.34
CA GLU A 75 -24.15 4.73 -6.89
C GLU A 75 -23.83 4.00 -8.19
N GLU A 76 -23.06 4.62 -9.08
CA GLU A 76 -22.59 3.98 -10.31
C GLU A 76 -21.70 2.78 -10.01
N PHE A 77 -20.75 2.91 -9.05
CA PHE A 77 -19.96 1.77 -8.59
C PHE A 77 -20.85 0.61 -8.13
N GLN A 78 -21.85 0.86 -7.28
CA GLN A 78 -22.76 -0.19 -6.81
C GLN A 78 -23.49 -0.90 -7.95
N SER A 79 -23.84 -0.17 -9.02
CA SER A 79 -24.50 -0.74 -10.20
C SER A 79 -23.55 -1.53 -11.11
N LEU A 80 -22.28 -1.12 -11.19
CA LEU A 80 -21.29 -1.64 -12.13
C LEU A 80 -20.34 -2.69 -11.52
N LYS A 81 -20.24 -2.78 -10.20
CA LYS A 81 -19.24 -3.63 -9.52
C LYS A 81 -19.30 -5.11 -9.89
N GLY A 82 -20.48 -5.61 -10.31
CA GLY A 82 -20.65 -6.98 -10.84
C GLY A 82 -20.11 -7.19 -12.25
N ASN A 83 -19.67 -6.14 -12.95
CA ASN A 83 -19.18 -6.23 -14.32
C ASN A 83 -17.65 -6.41 -14.35
N ASN A 84 -17.19 -7.54 -14.85
CA ASN A 84 -15.76 -7.87 -14.93
C ASN A 84 -14.98 -7.10 -16.02
N ASN A 85 -15.64 -6.20 -16.76
CA ASN A 85 -14.99 -5.31 -17.71
C ASN A 85 -14.40 -4.06 -17.04
N PHE A 86 -14.63 -3.88 -15.75
CA PHE A 86 -14.12 -2.74 -14.99
C PHE A 86 -13.15 -3.17 -13.90
N TYR A 87 -12.19 -2.28 -13.66
CA TYR A 87 -11.46 -2.19 -12.41
C TYR A 87 -11.93 -0.96 -11.66
N PHE A 88 -11.86 -0.97 -10.34
CA PHE A 88 -12.30 0.15 -9.51
C PHE A 88 -11.16 0.59 -8.61
N LEU A 89 -10.75 1.85 -8.76
CA LEU A 89 -9.83 2.52 -7.86
C LEU A 89 -10.65 3.36 -6.89
N MET A 90 -10.49 3.14 -5.60
CA MET A 90 -11.31 3.78 -4.58
C MET A 90 -10.58 3.95 -3.26
N ILE A 91 -11.03 4.88 -2.45
CA ILE A 91 -10.62 5.02 -1.05
C ILE A 91 -11.57 4.17 -0.20
N VAL A 92 -11.03 3.20 0.54
CA VAL A 92 -11.79 2.33 1.44
C VAL A 92 -11.25 2.42 2.85
N LYS A 93 -12.13 2.38 3.84
CA LYS A 93 -11.74 2.35 5.25
C LYS A 93 -11.21 0.96 5.61
N GLY A 94 -9.96 0.90 6.07
CA GLY A 94 -9.31 -0.33 6.52
C GLY A 94 -9.47 -0.52 8.02
N GLN A 95 -10.12 -1.61 8.43
CA GLN A 95 -10.24 -2.00 9.83
C GLN A 95 -9.41 -3.23 10.13
N PHE A 96 -8.53 -3.14 11.12
CA PHE A 96 -7.70 -4.26 11.55
C PHE A 96 -8.28 -4.95 12.80
N ARG A 97 -7.92 -6.21 13.00
CA ARG A 97 -8.56 -7.15 13.95
C ARG A 97 -8.80 -6.65 15.38
N ARG A 98 -8.11 -5.62 15.83
CA ARG A 98 -8.21 -5.12 17.23
C ARG A 98 -8.74 -3.70 17.32
N GLU A 99 -9.10 -3.14 16.21
CA GLU A 99 -9.67 -1.80 16.13
C GLU A 99 -11.19 -1.89 16.25
N SER A 100 -11.79 -1.02 17.06
CA SER A 100 -13.24 -0.91 17.17
C SER A 100 -13.86 -0.30 15.93
N GLU A 101 -13.10 0.60 15.27
CA GLU A 101 -13.48 1.29 14.05
C GLU A 101 -12.29 1.33 13.08
N PRO A 102 -12.54 1.55 11.78
CA PRO A 102 -11.48 1.74 10.80
C PRO A 102 -10.59 2.94 11.16
N GLY A 103 -9.30 2.70 11.31
CA GLY A 103 -8.35 3.75 11.69
C GLY A 103 -7.53 4.32 10.53
N ILE A 104 -7.56 3.67 9.36
CA ILE A 104 -6.76 4.03 8.18
C ILE A 104 -7.62 3.94 6.93
N ASP A 105 -7.54 4.94 6.07
CA ASP A 105 -8.03 4.87 4.70
C ASP A 105 -6.97 4.24 3.80
N MET A 106 -7.42 3.40 2.86
CA MET A 106 -6.59 2.69 1.90
C MET A 106 -6.99 3.09 0.48
N LEU A 107 -6.03 3.42 -0.37
CA LEU A 107 -6.23 3.45 -1.82
C LEU A 107 -6.23 2.01 -2.33
N THR A 108 -7.36 1.55 -2.83
CA THR A 108 -7.58 0.16 -3.19
C THR A 108 -8.00 0.03 -4.64
N LEU A 109 -7.34 -0.86 -5.36
CA LEU A 109 -7.71 -1.26 -6.71
C LEU A 109 -8.28 -2.68 -6.67
N VAL A 110 -9.52 -2.83 -7.09
CA VAL A 110 -10.21 -4.12 -7.19
C VAL A 110 -10.71 -4.37 -8.62
N LYS A 111 -10.88 -5.63 -8.98
CA LYS A 111 -11.53 -6.02 -10.24
C LYS A 111 -13.02 -6.26 -10.00
N GLY A 112 -13.87 -5.76 -10.88
CA GLY A 112 -15.31 -6.07 -10.88
C GLY A 112 -15.61 -7.53 -11.23
N GLY A 113 -16.82 -7.96 -10.95
CA GLY A 113 -17.28 -9.31 -11.20
C GLY A 113 -17.35 -10.18 -9.96
N ASP A 114 -16.54 -11.22 -9.87
CA ASP A 114 -16.61 -12.23 -8.80
C ASP A 114 -16.56 -11.59 -7.40
N GLY A 115 -17.51 -11.97 -6.54
CA GLY A 115 -17.58 -11.52 -5.14
C GLY A 115 -18.29 -10.18 -4.91
N ALA A 116 -18.52 -9.40 -5.96
CA ALA A 116 -19.11 -8.06 -5.86
C ALA A 116 -20.56 -8.04 -5.31
N ASP A 117 -21.26 -9.15 -5.43
CA ASP A 117 -22.61 -9.35 -4.87
C ASP A 117 -22.63 -9.42 -3.34
N LYS A 118 -21.48 -9.75 -2.72
CA LYS A 118 -21.33 -9.88 -1.27
C LYS A 118 -20.81 -8.59 -0.65
N SER A 119 -19.52 -8.30 -0.86
CA SER A 119 -18.89 -7.10 -0.33
C SER A 119 -17.64 -6.71 -1.14
N ILE A 120 -17.10 -5.50 -0.90
CA ILE A 120 -15.82 -5.08 -1.48
C ILE A 120 -14.70 -6.05 -1.07
N ASN A 121 -14.73 -6.57 0.15
CA ASN A 121 -13.72 -7.49 0.67
C ASN A 121 -13.74 -8.87 -0.01
N ASP A 122 -14.83 -9.21 -0.68
CA ASP A 122 -14.97 -10.45 -1.44
C ASP A 122 -14.60 -10.28 -2.93
N MET A 123 -14.45 -9.04 -3.39
CA MET A 123 -13.99 -8.74 -4.74
C MET A 123 -12.51 -9.11 -4.90
N PHE A 124 -12.08 -9.27 -6.14
CA PHE A 124 -10.69 -9.57 -6.42
C PHE A 124 -9.82 -8.32 -6.21
N GLU A 125 -9.16 -8.27 -5.05
CA GLU A 125 -8.19 -7.21 -4.71
C GLU A 125 -6.92 -7.36 -5.57
N VAL A 126 -6.58 -6.29 -6.29
CA VAL A 126 -5.30 -6.15 -6.99
C VAL A 126 -4.24 -5.64 -6.02
N VAL A 127 -4.55 -4.53 -5.36
CA VAL A 127 -3.68 -3.90 -4.37
C VAL A 127 -4.49 -3.00 -3.44
N SER A 128 -4.08 -2.96 -2.17
CA SER A 128 -4.49 -1.94 -1.20
C SER A 128 -3.25 -1.25 -0.65
N PHE A 129 -3.19 0.07 -0.77
CA PHE A 129 -2.07 0.89 -0.34
C PHE A 129 -2.49 1.84 0.77
N PRO A 130 -1.76 1.94 1.90
CA PRO A 130 -2.11 2.83 3.00
C PRO A 130 -2.04 4.28 2.53
N PHE A 131 -3.12 5.02 2.77
CA PHE A 131 -3.30 6.36 2.22
C PHE A 131 -3.18 7.44 3.30
N ARG A 132 -4.05 7.42 4.30
CA ARG A 132 -4.10 8.41 5.38
C ARG A 132 -4.76 7.84 6.63
N PRO A 133 -4.66 8.51 7.80
CA PRO A 133 -5.57 8.24 8.90
C PRO A 133 -7.01 8.52 8.47
N SER A 134 -7.96 7.70 8.93
CA SER A 134 -9.39 7.89 8.61
C SER A 134 -10.01 9.10 9.29
N GLU A 135 -9.41 9.54 10.39
CA GLU A 135 -9.81 10.71 11.15
C GLU A 135 -8.61 11.66 11.31
N ASP A 136 -8.87 12.96 11.35
CA ASP A 136 -7.87 14.02 11.45
C ASP A 136 -6.66 13.85 10.50
N PRO A 137 -6.88 13.72 9.18
CA PRO A 137 -5.80 13.71 8.22
C PRO A 137 -5.08 15.07 8.21
N SER A 138 -3.75 15.08 8.01
CA SER A 138 -2.95 16.30 8.08
C SER A 138 -3.07 17.20 6.83
N GLY A 139 -3.53 16.66 5.73
CA GLY A 139 -3.51 17.31 4.42
C GLY A 139 -2.33 16.86 3.53
N ARG A 140 -1.29 16.26 4.08
CA ARG A 140 -0.15 15.72 3.33
C ARG A 140 -0.55 14.66 2.29
N GLU A 141 -1.66 13.98 2.53
CA GLU A 141 -2.20 13.03 1.56
C GLU A 141 -2.49 13.65 0.20
N PHE A 142 -2.84 14.94 0.12
CA PHE A 142 -3.08 15.62 -1.15
C PHE A 142 -1.78 15.78 -1.93
N VAL A 143 -0.71 16.16 -1.25
CA VAL A 143 0.63 16.31 -1.83
C VAL A 143 1.17 14.96 -2.32
N MET A 144 0.91 13.89 -1.57
CA MET A 144 1.43 12.54 -1.84
C MET A 144 0.58 11.73 -2.82
N LEU A 145 -0.66 12.14 -3.09
CA LEU A 145 -1.62 11.37 -3.89
C LEU A 145 -1.10 10.99 -5.30
N PRO A 146 -0.44 11.89 -6.06
CA PRO A 146 0.15 11.54 -7.34
C PRO A 146 1.14 10.37 -7.24
N ALA A 147 2.04 10.41 -6.26
CA ALA A 147 3.01 9.34 -6.05
C ALA A 147 2.36 8.01 -5.64
N PHE A 148 1.32 8.05 -4.82
CA PHE A 148 0.58 6.84 -4.46
C PHE A 148 -0.09 6.19 -5.68
N LEU A 149 -0.66 6.99 -6.56
CA LEU A 149 -1.23 6.51 -7.82
C LEU A 149 -0.16 5.90 -8.72
N MET A 150 1.02 6.53 -8.83
CA MET A 150 2.17 5.99 -9.55
C MET A 150 2.65 4.66 -8.98
N ILE A 151 2.75 4.54 -7.65
CA ILE A 151 3.14 3.30 -6.98
C ILE A 151 2.12 2.19 -7.24
N ILE A 152 0.82 2.49 -7.14
CA ILE A 152 -0.27 1.53 -7.36
C ILE A 152 -0.28 1.04 -8.81
N GLN A 153 -0.26 1.96 -9.78
CA GLN A 153 -0.31 1.57 -11.20
C GLN A 153 0.91 0.74 -11.63
N ASN A 154 2.11 1.13 -11.19
CA ASN A 154 3.34 0.40 -11.49
C ASN A 154 3.30 -1.01 -10.88
N HIS A 155 2.81 -1.13 -9.64
CA HIS A 155 2.63 -2.43 -9.00
C HIS A 155 1.59 -3.28 -9.74
N ALA A 156 0.44 -2.70 -10.12
CA ALA A 156 -0.61 -3.42 -10.85
C ALA A 156 -0.09 -3.97 -12.19
N VAL A 157 0.68 -3.19 -12.94
CA VAL A 157 1.32 -3.64 -14.19
C VAL A 157 2.27 -4.81 -13.94
N GLU A 158 3.11 -4.73 -12.90
CA GLU A 158 4.03 -5.81 -12.56
C GLU A 158 3.34 -7.12 -12.21
N LEU A 159 2.16 -7.07 -11.59
CA LEU A 159 1.37 -8.25 -11.26
C LEU A 159 0.88 -9.00 -12.52
N THR A 160 0.82 -8.33 -13.64
CA THR A 160 0.42 -8.94 -14.92
C THR A 160 1.55 -9.71 -15.61
N ASP A 161 2.80 -9.48 -15.21
CA ASP A 161 3.99 -9.96 -15.91
C ASP A 161 4.25 -11.46 -15.72
N THR A 162 4.25 -11.93 -14.45
CA THR A 162 4.51 -13.35 -14.13
C THR A 162 3.57 -13.89 -13.07
N GLU A 163 3.39 -15.23 -13.05
CA GLU A 163 2.59 -15.91 -12.02
C GLU A 163 3.06 -15.59 -10.61
N MET A 164 4.37 -15.58 -10.39
CA MET A 164 4.93 -15.27 -9.04
C MET A 164 4.63 -13.84 -8.63
N LYS A 165 4.71 -12.88 -9.56
CA LYS A 165 4.41 -11.48 -9.28
C LYS A 165 2.92 -11.27 -8.95
N ALA A 166 2.02 -12.02 -9.59
CA ALA A 166 0.58 -11.92 -9.32
C ALA A 166 0.19 -12.20 -7.86
N TYR A 167 1.07 -12.80 -7.07
CA TYR A 167 0.88 -13.03 -5.62
C TYR A 167 1.76 -12.15 -4.75
N SER A 168 2.58 -11.29 -5.33
CA SER A 168 3.43 -10.41 -4.55
C SER A 168 2.60 -9.28 -3.93
N SER A 169 2.88 -8.97 -2.68
CA SER A 169 2.40 -7.73 -2.06
C SER A 169 3.24 -6.55 -2.51
N ILE A 170 2.66 -5.35 -2.43
CA ILE A 170 3.41 -4.12 -2.66
C ILE A 170 4.60 -4.02 -1.72
N GLY A 171 5.74 -3.63 -2.22
CA GLY A 171 6.96 -3.52 -1.45
C GLY A 171 7.98 -2.61 -2.11
N ALA A 172 8.91 -2.10 -1.30
CA ALA A 172 9.96 -1.22 -1.78
C ALA A 172 11.06 -2.01 -2.50
N LYS A 173 11.16 -1.86 -3.81
CA LYS A 173 12.18 -2.51 -4.64
C LYS A 173 13.48 -1.73 -4.69
N ASN A 174 13.41 -0.43 -4.42
CA ASN A 174 14.51 0.51 -4.53
C ASN A 174 15.29 0.71 -3.22
N THR A 175 15.05 -0.06 -2.17
CA THR A 175 15.65 0.13 -0.85
C THR A 175 17.19 0.24 -0.90
N LYS A 176 17.85 -0.53 -1.77
CA LYS A 176 19.32 -0.44 -1.93
C LYS A 176 19.79 0.90 -2.51
N LYS A 177 18.96 1.58 -3.28
CA LYS A 177 19.26 2.91 -3.85
C LYS A 177 19.22 4.03 -2.80
N LEU A 178 18.65 3.79 -1.59
CA LEU A 178 18.72 4.75 -0.48
C LEU A 178 20.15 5.15 -0.13
N ARG A 179 21.13 4.34 -0.51
CA ARG A 179 22.55 4.62 -0.26
C ARG A 179 23.01 5.97 -0.80
N ILE A 180 22.45 6.44 -1.90
CA ILE A 180 22.85 7.68 -2.57
C ILE A 180 21.80 8.79 -2.46
N LYS A 181 20.66 8.55 -1.83
CA LYS A 181 19.56 9.52 -1.71
C LYS A 181 19.76 10.41 -0.47
N ARG A 182 19.35 11.67 -0.57
CA ARG A 182 19.08 12.51 0.60
C ARG A 182 17.73 12.10 1.17
N ILE A 183 17.63 11.94 2.48
CA ILE A 183 16.43 11.44 3.15
C ILE A 183 15.96 12.54 4.11
N PHE A 184 14.76 13.04 3.89
CA PHE A 184 14.11 13.97 4.80
C PHE A 184 13.04 13.22 5.59
N PHE A 185 13.17 13.25 6.90
CA PHE A 185 12.17 12.79 7.83
C PHE A 185 11.44 14.00 8.40
N TRP A 186 10.11 14.03 8.27
CA TRP A 186 9.34 14.92 9.13
C TRP A 186 9.44 14.41 10.57
N SER A 187 9.68 15.31 11.53
CA SER A 187 9.95 14.91 12.92
C SER A 187 8.80 14.10 13.55
N GLU A 188 7.55 14.41 13.21
CA GLU A 188 6.38 13.68 13.68
C GLU A 188 6.22 12.28 13.04
N ASP A 189 6.95 12.01 11.96
CA ASP A 189 7.06 10.67 11.39
C ASP A 189 8.00 9.76 12.20
N LEU A 190 8.73 10.28 13.18
CA LEU A 190 9.56 9.50 14.08
C LEU A 190 8.78 9.03 15.30
N ALA A 191 8.98 7.77 15.68
CA ALA A 191 8.35 7.26 16.88
C ALA A 191 8.86 8.00 18.14
N PRO A 192 8.00 8.27 19.14
CA PRO A 192 8.39 9.00 20.36
C PRO A 192 9.57 8.36 21.13
N GLN A 193 9.83 7.08 20.90
CA GLN A 193 10.95 6.35 21.51
C GLN A 193 12.30 6.56 20.81
N VAL A 194 12.35 7.31 19.72
CA VAL A 194 13.61 7.68 19.06
C VAL A 194 14.29 8.76 19.87
N ASP A 195 15.35 8.37 20.56
CA ASP A 195 16.11 9.27 21.43
C ASP A 195 17.03 10.22 20.67
N GLU A 196 17.43 11.31 21.34
CA GLU A 196 18.34 12.32 20.77
C GLU A 196 19.71 11.76 20.37
N GLN A 197 20.18 10.71 21.04
CA GLN A 197 21.42 10.06 20.68
C GLN A 197 21.30 9.36 19.32
N THR A 198 20.17 8.69 19.08
CA THR A 198 19.86 8.08 17.78
C THR A 198 19.77 9.14 16.70
N LYS A 199 19.02 10.23 16.92
CA LYS A 199 18.88 11.34 15.96
C LYS A 199 20.25 11.93 15.58
N ARG A 200 21.09 12.27 16.56
CA ARG A 200 22.44 12.80 16.34
C ARG A 200 23.40 11.82 15.67
N SER A 201 23.12 10.54 15.75
CA SER A 201 23.93 9.50 15.12
C SER A 201 23.61 9.26 13.64
N LEU A 202 22.60 9.91 13.09
CA LEU A 202 22.21 9.74 11.69
C LEU A 202 23.32 10.20 10.74
N ASP A 203 23.28 9.71 9.51
CA ASP A 203 24.13 10.15 8.43
C ASP A 203 23.79 11.61 8.04
N VAL A 204 24.75 12.36 7.52
CA VAL A 204 24.58 13.77 7.12
C VAL A 204 23.46 13.98 6.10
N ASP A 205 23.19 12.98 5.27
CA ASP A 205 22.09 12.98 4.30
C ASP A 205 20.76 12.41 4.85
N MET A 206 20.68 12.09 6.13
CA MET A 206 19.47 11.69 6.84
C MET A 206 19.02 12.85 7.74
N ILE A 207 18.20 13.72 7.21
CA ILE A 207 17.82 15.01 7.79
C ILE A 207 16.47 14.85 8.49
N ILE A 208 16.37 15.33 9.72
CA ILE A 208 15.10 15.48 10.43
C ILE A 208 14.67 16.93 10.30
N ASN A 209 13.46 17.17 9.84
CA ASN A 209 12.89 18.50 9.70
C ASN A 209 11.63 18.60 10.57
N ASP A 210 11.53 19.65 11.36
CA ASP A 210 10.39 19.93 12.23
C ASP A 210 9.26 20.68 11.50
N ASN A 211 9.52 21.17 10.29
CA ASN A 211 8.55 21.90 9.47
C ASN A 211 7.96 20.96 8.41
N GLU A 212 6.68 20.64 8.53
CA GLU A 212 5.94 19.81 7.59
C GLU A 212 5.90 20.42 6.20
N ASP A 213 5.59 21.71 6.11
CA ASP A 213 5.46 22.44 4.85
C ASP A 213 6.77 22.38 4.04
N GLU A 214 7.93 22.52 4.68
CA GLU A 214 9.23 22.40 3.99
C GLU A 214 9.48 20.99 3.45
N VAL A 215 9.07 19.95 4.16
CA VAL A 215 9.20 18.56 3.69
C VAL A 215 8.29 18.31 2.50
N ASP A 216 7.09 18.85 2.53
CA ASP A 216 6.10 18.70 1.47
C ASP A 216 6.45 19.57 0.25
N GLU A 217 7.06 20.76 0.44
CA GLU A 217 7.61 21.58 -0.63
C GLU A 217 8.76 20.86 -1.36
N ILE A 218 9.70 20.27 -0.62
CA ILE A 218 10.79 19.43 -1.19
C ILE A 218 10.24 18.32 -2.08
N PHE A 219 9.11 17.73 -1.68
CA PHE A 219 8.45 16.68 -2.47
C PHE A 219 7.77 17.27 -3.71
N SER A 220 6.96 18.31 -3.53
CA SER A 220 6.18 18.95 -4.61
C SER A 220 7.06 19.56 -5.71
N GLU A 221 8.24 20.07 -5.34
CA GLU A 221 9.23 20.58 -6.28
C GLU A 221 9.96 19.50 -7.08
N GLY A 222 9.75 18.22 -6.75
CA GLY A 222 10.45 17.12 -7.39
C GLY A 222 11.96 17.15 -7.15
N THR A 223 12.39 17.53 -5.94
CA THR A 223 13.80 17.73 -5.60
C THR A 223 14.64 16.50 -5.94
N PHE A 224 15.63 16.70 -6.83
CA PHE A 224 16.44 15.63 -7.38
C PHE A 224 17.19 14.82 -6.30
N ASN A 225 17.22 13.51 -6.51
CA ASN A 225 17.94 12.55 -5.65
C ASN A 225 17.49 12.56 -4.18
N THR A 226 16.24 12.92 -3.92
CA THR A 226 15.67 13.09 -2.58
C THR A 226 14.53 12.13 -2.34
N VAL A 227 14.38 11.66 -1.12
CA VAL A 227 13.23 10.91 -0.64
C VAL A 227 12.69 11.54 0.64
N ILE A 228 11.40 11.50 0.84
CA ILE A 228 10.75 11.98 2.06
C ILE A 228 10.07 10.85 2.82
N SER A 229 9.91 11.04 4.11
CA SER A 229 9.14 10.14 4.95
C SER A 229 7.64 10.41 4.84
N TYR A 230 6.87 9.32 4.94
CA TYR A 230 5.42 9.36 5.11
C TYR A 230 4.96 8.22 6.00
N VAL A 231 4.15 8.53 6.99
CA VAL A 231 3.64 7.57 7.98
C VAL A 231 2.14 7.54 8.00
N VAL A 232 1.57 6.34 7.90
CA VAL A 232 0.12 6.13 8.00
C VAL A 232 -0.17 5.23 9.19
N ALA A 233 -0.94 5.75 10.13
CA ALA A 233 -1.45 5.06 11.29
C ALA A 233 -2.74 5.75 11.75
N PRO A 234 -3.59 5.14 12.57
CA PRO A 234 -4.72 5.86 13.19
C PRO A 234 -4.25 7.12 13.92
N SER A 235 -5.08 8.16 13.93
CA SER A 235 -4.78 9.42 14.65
C SER A 235 -4.65 9.15 16.15
N GLU A 236 -5.56 8.36 16.71
CA GLU A 236 -5.50 7.86 18.08
C GLU A 236 -5.21 6.34 18.11
N PRO A 237 -3.94 5.94 17.97
CA PRO A 237 -3.60 4.53 17.86
C PRO A 237 -3.74 3.81 19.21
N VAL A 238 -4.38 2.64 19.18
CA VAL A 238 -4.46 1.73 20.32
C VAL A 238 -3.40 0.63 20.24
N ASN A 239 -3.20 -0.08 21.35
CA ASN A 239 -2.28 -1.23 21.36
C ASN A 239 -2.69 -2.30 20.35
N GLY A 240 -1.87 -2.49 19.34
CA GLY A 240 -2.11 -3.43 18.23
C GLY A 240 -2.51 -2.76 16.92
N SER A 241 -2.79 -1.45 16.90
CA SER A 241 -2.97 -0.67 15.67
C SER A 241 -1.77 -0.83 14.74
N ILE A 242 -2.03 -0.76 13.45
CA ILE A 242 -0.98 -0.89 12.43
C ILE A 242 -0.42 0.49 12.08
N CYS A 243 0.90 0.59 12.03
CA CYS A 243 1.61 1.75 11.53
C CYS A 243 2.40 1.36 10.27
N TYR A 244 2.16 2.04 9.16
CA TYR A 244 2.92 1.94 7.93
C TYR A 244 3.93 3.07 7.85
N LYS A 245 5.13 2.77 7.33
CA LYS A 245 6.25 3.71 7.19
C LYS A 245 6.79 3.60 5.79
N MET A 246 6.91 4.73 5.13
CA MET A 246 7.33 4.82 3.74
C MET A 246 8.43 5.87 3.56
N LEU A 247 9.34 5.62 2.62
CA LEU A 247 10.21 6.63 2.02
C LEU A 247 9.90 6.65 0.53
N ILE A 248 9.53 7.82 0.02
CA ILE A 248 9.06 8.01 -1.35
C ILE A 248 9.94 9.05 -2.03
N GLY A 249 10.34 8.77 -3.27
CA GLY A 249 11.17 9.66 -4.06
C GLY A 249 10.41 10.88 -4.52
N SER A 250 10.96 12.09 -4.30
CA SER A 250 10.37 13.33 -4.79
C SER A 250 10.57 13.53 -6.29
N ASP A 251 11.66 12.99 -6.85
CA ASP A 251 12.02 13.16 -8.26
C ASP A 251 11.43 12.09 -9.20
N ASN A 252 10.76 11.05 -8.66
CA ASN A 252 10.35 9.91 -9.47
C ASN A 252 9.17 9.09 -8.92
N ASP A 253 8.54 9.51 -7.82
CA ASP A 253 7.40 8.85 -7.18
C ASP A 253 7.62 7.36 -6.84
N GLU A 254 8.89 6.92 -6.75
CA GLU A 254 9.21 5.53 -6.43
C GLU A 254 9.20 5.26 -4.94
N LEU A 255 8.76 4.04 -4.57
CA LEU A 255 8.78 3.56 -3.20
C LEU A 255 10.15 2.97 -2.86
N TYR A 256 10.89 3.62 -1.95
CA TYR A 256 12.24 3.23 -1.52
C TYR A 256 12.26 2.43 -0.22
N TYR A 257 11.28 2.65 0.65
CA TYR A 257 11.13 1.94 1.91
C TYR A 257 9.66 1.73 2.21
N PHE A 258 9.30 0.53 2.64
CA PHE A 258 7.93 0.20 3.01
C PHE A 258 7.95 -0.86 4.10
N LYS A 259 7.53 -0.49 5.29
CA LYS A 259 7.38 -1.41 6.41
C LYS A 259 6.16 -1.09 7.25
N LYS A 260 5.61 -2.13 7.86
CA LYS A 260 4.57 -1.98 8.88
C LYS A 260 4.98 -2.63 10.19
N HIS A 261 4.45 -2.11 11.29
CA HIS A 261 4.55 -2.72 12.60
C HIS A 261 3.27 -2.51 13.40
N LYS A 262 3.13 -3.26 14.49
CA LYS A 262 2.05 -3.05 15.46
C LYS A 262 2.51 -2.05 16.52
N ILE A 263 1.68 -1.05 16.76
CA ILE A 263 1.90 -0.06 17.81
C ILE A 263 1.71 -0.73 19.17
N ASN A 264 2.60 -0.43 20.10
CA ASN A 264 2.56 -0.84 21.50
C ASN A 264 3.43 0.10 22.35
N ALA A 265 3.48 -0.11 23.66
CA ALA A 265 4.24 0.75 24.59
C ALA A 265 5.74 0.90 24.23
N LYS A 266 6.34 -0.06 23.51
CA LYS A 266 7.76 -0.03 23.08
C LYS A 266 7.95 0.44 21.64
N SER A 267 6.89 0.45 20.85
CA SER A 267 6.90 0.73 19.41
C SER A 267 5.73 1.65 19.10
N GLY A 268 5.92 2.96 19.27
CA GLY A 268 4.93 3.98 18.98
C GLY A 268 4.65 4.15 17.48
N LYS A 269 3.78 5.11 17.15
CA LYS A 269 3.55 5.54 15.75
C LYS A 269 4.87 6.10 15.19
N GLY A 270 5.21 5.78 13.94
CA GLY A 270 6.34 6.35 13.22
C GLY A 270 7.53 5.41 13.02
N PHE A 271 8.61 5.96 12.46
CA PHE A 271 9.87 5.25 12.25
C PHE A 271 10.52 4.94 13.59
N LEU A 272 10.84 3.67 13.81
CA LEU A 272 11.50 3.21 15.02
C LEU A 272 13.03 3.40 14.92
N THR A 273 13.71 3.42 16.07
CA THR A 273 15.19 3.40 16.12
C THR A 273 15.79 2.28 15.27
N SER A 274 15.14 1.11 15.22
CA SER A 274 15.57 -0.02 14.39
C SER A 274 15.44 0.27 12.88
N ASP A 275 14.44 1.03 12.46
CA ASP A 275 14.28 1.42 11.05
C ASP A 275 15.37 2.40 10.63
N LEU A 276 15.59 3.43 11.44
CA LEU A 276 16.65 4.42 11.19
C LEU A 276 18.04 3.78 11.11
N LYS A 277 18.35 2.85 12.03
CA LYS A 277 19.61 2.09 12.01
C LYS A 277 19.72 1.20 10.77
N ALA A 278 18.65 0.54 10.35
CA ALA A 278 18.62 -0.27 9.14
C ALA A 278 18.87 0.58 7.89
N ILE A 279 18.17 1.71 7.76
CA ILE A 279 18.34 2.65 6.65
C ILE A 279 19.79 3.17 6.63
N LYS A 280 20.32 3.63 7.76
CA LYS A 280 21.71 4.08 7.88
C LYS A 280 22.71 3.00 7.46
N SER A 281 22.46 1.74 7.80
CA SER A 281 23.35 0.63 7.46
C SER A 281 23.48 0.38 5.95
N LEU A 282 22.46 0.75 5.16
CA LEU A 282 22.49 0.65 3.70
C LEU A 282 23.39 1.70 3.04
N ARG A 283 23.75 2.75 3.78
CA ARG A 283 24.55 3.90 3.30
C ARG A 283 26.04 3.72 3.50
N LYS A 284 26.43 2.66 4.19
CA LYS A 284 27.84 2.25 4.38
C LYS A 284 28.29 1.32 3.23
#